data_74769986ede5ca5d7840165c11f45504
#
_entry.id   74769986ede5ca5d7840165c11f45504
#
_cell.length_a   1.000
_cell.length_b   1.000
_cell.length_c   1.000
_cell.angle_alpha   90.00
_cell.angle_beta   90.00
_cell.angle_gamma   90.00
#
_symmetry.space_group_name_H-M   'P 1'
#
loop_
_entity.id
_entity.type
_entity.pdbx_description
1 polymer ?
#
loop_
_entity_poly.entity_id
_entity_poly.type
_entity_poly.pdbx_seq_one_letter_code
_entity_poly.pdbx_strand_id
1 'polypeptide(L)'
;MGIDRYCRRLVGLMLIAGTLAASPACASPRGRVYVRVGPPGPIVETRVVAPGPGYVWLPGFHRWDGAAYVWAPGRWDRPPRARAAWVPGRWVRERHGWYFVDGHWR
;
A
#
# COMPACT_ATOMS: atom_id res chain seq x y z
N MET A 1 16.47 8.71 -8.21
CA MET A 1 17.72 9.16 -8.48
C MET A 1 18.31 9.95 -7.41
N GLY A 2 17.69 10.96 -6.90
CA GLY A 2 18.20 11.70 -5.78
C GLY A 2 18.50 10.84 -4.58
N ILE A 3 17.67 9.86 -4.38
CA ILE A 3 17.84 8.96 -3.25
C ILE A 3 19.09 8.12 -3.37
N ASP A 4 19.36 7.65 -4.57
CA ASP A 4 20.53 6.83 -4.77
C ASP A 4 21.82 7.61 -4.54
N ARG A 5 21.84 8.83 -4.98
CA ARG A 5 23.02 9.65 -4.76
C ARG A 5 23.18 9.95 -3.30
N TYR A 6 22.08 10.18 -2.66
CA TYR A 6 22.09 10.47 -1.25
C TYR A 6 22.61 9.28 -0.46
N CYS A 7 22.12 8.12 -0.80
CA CYS A 7 22.58 6.91 -0.16
C CYS A 7 24.06 6.70 -0.38
N ARG A 8 24.52 6.97 -1.56
CA ARG A 8 25.94 6.79 -1.84
C ARG A 8 26.79 7.71 -1.01
N ARG A 9 26.33 8.93 -0.87
CA ARG A 9 27.10 9.86 -0.07
C ARG A 9 27.13 9.42 1.37
N LEU A 10 25.99 9.00 1.83
CA LEU A 10 25.92 8.52 3.19
C LEU A 10 26.81 7.31 3.39
N VAL A 11 26.78 6.43 2.43
CA VAL A 11 27.60 5.25 2.52
C VAL A 11 29.07 5.64 2.53
N GLY A 12 29.41 6.61 1.70
CA GLY A 12 30.76 7.06 1.66
C GLY A 12 31.21 7.65 2.98
N LEU A 13 30.33 8.42 3.57
CA LEU A 13 30.69 9.03 4.81
C LEU A 13 30.78 7.97 5.85
N MET A 14 29.96 7.00 5.73
CA MET A 14 29.82 6.08 6.76
C MET A 14 30.83 5.05 6.72
N LEU A 15 31.51 4.90 5.69
CA LEU A 15 32.59 3.98 5.65
C LEU A 15 33.39 4.16 6.88
N ILE A 16 33.40 5.36 7.31
CA ILE A 16 34.17 5.67 8.47
C ILE A 16 33.46 5.27 9.71
N ALA A 17 32.18 5.40 9.67
CA ALA A 17 31.38 5.12 10.84
C ALA A 17 30.71 3.78 10.78
N GLY A 18 30.87 3.15 9.76
CA GLY A 18 30.32 1.82 9.75
C GLY A 18 28.88 1.73 9.37
N THR A 19 28.28 2.50 9.36
CA THR A 19 27.10 2.57 9.01
C THR A 19 26.21 1.95 8.28
N LEU A 20 25.95 1.14 8.54
CA LEU A 20 25.06 0.36 8.14
C LEU A 20 23.75 0.88 8.24
N ALA A 21 23.59 1.61 9.14
CA ALA A 21 22.32 2.22 9.39
C ALA A 21 21.72 2.75 8.11
N ALA A 22 22.55 3.17 7.24
CA ALA A 22 22.05 3.70 6.00
C ALA A 22 21.48 2.65 5.08
N SER A 23 21.84 1.43 5.27
CA SER A 23 21.36 0.37 4.40
C SER A 23 19.86 0.24 4.29
N PRO A 24 19.15 0.19 5.40
CA PRO A 24 17.70 0.11 5.31
C PRO A 24 17.09 1.31 4.61
N ALA A 25 17.68 2.45 4.80
CA ALA A 25 17.17 3.65 4.17
C ALA A 25 17.38 3.63 2.66
N CYS A 26 18.32 2.84 2.22
CA CYS A 26 18.58 2.70 0.80
C CYS A 26 17.83 1.55 0.17
N ALA A 27 16.98 0.91 0.91
CA ALA A 27 16.21 -0.20 0.37
C ALA A 27 15.36 0.31 -0.79
N SER A 28 15.18 -0.54 -1.78
CA SER A 28 14.43 -0.16 -2.95
C SER A 28 13.00 0.20 -2.60
N PRO A 29 12.51 1.34 -3.04
CA PRO A 29 11.13 1.70 -2.81
C PRO A 29 10.16 0.84 -3.62
N ARG A 30 10.67 0.08 -4.57
CA ARG A 30 9.83 -0.78 -5.38
C ARG A 30 9.66 -2.15 -4.78
N GLY A 31 10.35 -2.43 -3.71
CA GLY A 31 10.22 -3.72 -3.06
C GLY A 31 8.82 -3.86 -2.47
N ARG A 32 8.31 -5.07 -2.50
CA ARG A 32 7.04 -5.35 -1.87
C ARG A 32 7.21 -5.43 -0.38
N VAL A 33 6.20 -4.99 0.33
CA VAL A 33 6.16 -5.18 1.77
C VAL A 33 5.41 -6.48 2.04
N TYR A 34 6.09 -7.41 2.67
CA TYR A 34 5.49 -8.70 3.01
C TYR A 34 5.12 -8.73 4.48
N VAL A 35 3.91 -9.22 4.74
CA VAL A 35 3.42 -9.39 6.10
C VAL A 35 3.28 -10.88 6.34
N ARG A 36 3.83 -11.37 7.44
CA ARG A 36 3.81 -12.79 7.72
C ARG A 36 2.46 -13.30 8.16
N VAL A 37 1.71 -12.47 8.84
CA VAL A 37 0.39 -12.85 9.34
C VAL A 37 -0.65 -12.43 8.32
N GLY A 38 -1.53 -13.33 7.96
CA GLY A 38 -2.57 -13.00 7.00
C GLY A 38 -3.53 -11.95 7.49
N PRO A 39 -4.18 -11.24 6.58
CA PRO A 39 -5.13 -10.20 6.98
C PRO A 39 -6.38 -10.82 7.61
N PRO A 40 -7.04 -10.07 8.49
CA PRO A 40 -8.34 -10.50 9.00
C PRO A 40 -9.37 -10.53 7.87
N GLY A 41 -10.48 -11.19 8.12
CA GLY A 41 -11.57 -11.18 7.15
C GLY A 41 -12.11 -9.78 6.95
N PRO A 42 -12.75 -9.51 5.82
CA PRO A 42 -13.28 -8.20 5.55
C PRO A 42 -14.40 -7.83 6.53
N ILE A 43 -14.46 -6.56 6.84
CA ILE A 43 -15.52 -6.04 7.71
C ILE A 43 -16.71 -5.74 6.84
N VAL A 44 -17.89 -6.16 7.28
CA VAL A 44 -19.13 -5.84 6.57
C VAL A 44 -19.51 -4.41 6.95
N GLU A 45 -19.52 -3.54 5.95
CA GLU A 45 -19.86 -2.15 6.18
C GLU A 45 -21.24 -1.81 5.64
N THR A 46 -21.91 -0.90 6.30
CA THR A 46 -23.15 -0.34 5.79
C THR A 46 -22.76 0.83 4.88
N ARG A 47 -23.17 0.76 3.64
CA ARG A 47 -22.92 1.86 2.73
C ARG A 47 -23.81 3.02 3.08
N VAL A 48 -23.20 4.20 3.18
CA VAL A 48 -24.00 5.41 3.29
C VAL A 48 -24.56 5.73 1.90
N VAL A 49 -25.56 6.57 1.87
CA VAL A 49 -26.17 6.94 0.60
C VAL A 49 -25.15 7.64 -0.29
N ALA A 50 -25.16 7.33 -1.57
CA ALA A 50 -24.25 7.96 -2.52
C ALA A 50 -24.48 9.47 -2.54
N PRO A 51 -23.40 10.26 -2.64
CA PRO A 51 -23.54 11.74 -2.66
C PRO A 51 -24.30 12.25 -3.89
N GLY A 52 -24.35 11.47 -4.95
CA GLY A 52 -25.05 11.85 -6.17
C GLY A 52 -24.92 10.77 -7.22
N PRO A 53 -25.48 11.01 -8.41
CA PRO A 53 -25.37 10.03 -9.50
C PRO A 53 -23.94 9.93 -10.00
N GLY A 54 -23.60 8.77 -10.52
CA GLY A 54 -22.28 8.55 -11.10
C GLY A 54 -21.17 8.21 -10.12
N TYR A 55 -21.50 8.07 -8.85
CA TYR A 55 -20.50 7.64 -7.86
C TYR A 55 -20.43 6.13 -7.82
N VAL A 56 -19.24 5.62 -7.57
CA VAL A 56 -18.98 4.18 -7.45
C VAL A 56 -18.49 3.90 -6.05
N TRP A 57 -19.01 2.82 -5.46
CA TRP A 57 -18.57 2.41 -4.12
C TRP A 57 -17.23 1.69 -4.20
N LEU A 58 -16.26 2.18 -3.46
CA LEU A 58 -14.96 1.55 -3.32
C LEU A 58 -14.97 0.84 -1.97
N PRO A 59 -14.96 -0.49 -1.96
CA PRO A 59 -15.02 -1.22 -0.69
C PRO A 59 -13.83 -0.93 0.18
N GLY A 60 -14.04 -1.03 1.49
CA GLY A 60 -12.95 -0.93 2.44
C GLY A 60 -12.04 -2.13 2.39
N PHE A 61 -10.91 -2.02 3.03
CA PHE A 61 -9.94 -3.09 3.06
C PHE A 61 -9.04 -2.93 4.29
N HIS A 62 -8.34 -4.00 4.64
CA HIS A 62 -7.33 -3.90 5.69
C HIS A 62 -6.03 -3.45 5.07
N ARG A 63 -5.41 -2.44 5.65
CA ARG A 63 -4.08 -2.00 5.26
C ARG A 63 -3.10 -2.33 6.38
N TRP A 64 -1.85 -2.46 6.05
CA TRP A 64 -0.81 -2.74 7.02
C TRP A 64 -0.11 -1.43 7.36
N ASP A 65 -0.06 -1.08 8.63
CA ASP A 65 0.55 0.17 9.06
C ASP A 65 2.01 0.02 9.50
N GLY A 66 2.55 -1.17 9.36
CA GLY A 66 3.91 -1.48 9.81
C GLY A 66 3.92 -2.34 11.06
N ALA A 67 2.84 -2.38 11.80
CA ALA A 67 2.75 -3.15 13.03
C ALA A 67 1.45 -3.95 13.13
N ALA A 68 0.39 -3.48 12.52
CA ALA A 68 -0.91 -4.13 12.63
C ALA A 68 -1.76 -3.86 11.40
N TYR A 69 -2.78 -4.69 11.21
CA TYR A 69 -3.77 -4.43 10.19
C TYR A 69 -4.75 -3.39 10.69
N VAL A 70 -5.03 -2.41 9.85
CA VAL A 70 -5.95 -1.33 10.18
C VAL A 70 -7.01 -1.26 9.08
N TRP A 71 -8.26 -1.17 9.47
CA TRP A 71 -9.34 -1.10 8.50
C TRP A 71 -9.41 0.27 7.85
N ALA A 72 -9.34 0.30 6.54
CA ALA A 72 -9.57 1.51 5.75
C ALA A 72 -11.01 1.44 5.24
N PRO A 73 -11.88 2.32 5.70
CA PRO A 73 -13.29 2.22 5.34
C PRO A 73 -13.55 2.47 3.86
N GLY A 74 -14.61 1.87 3.37
CA GLY A 74 -15.04 2.11 2.01
C GLY A 74 -15.54 3.53 1.82
N ARG A 75 -15.63 3.94 0.59
CA ARG A 75 -16.05 5.30 0.27
C ARG A 75 -16.64 5.36 -1.13
N TRP A 76 -17.38 6.44 -1.39
CA TRP A 76 -17.86 6.72 -2.72
C TRP A 76 -16.84 7.57 -3.46
N ASP A 77 -16.65 7.30 -4.73
CA ASP A 77 -15.74 8.09 -5.54
C ASP A 77 -16.24 8.15 -6.99
N ARG A 78 -15.79 9.15 -7.71
CA ARG A 78 -16.16 9.28 -9.10
C ARG A 78 -15.14 8.58 -9.98
N PRO A 79 -15.59 7.82 -10.97
CA PRO A 79 -14.66 7.24 -11.92
C PRO A 79 -13.96 8.33 -12.71
N PRO A 80 -12.69 8.13 -13.06
CA PRO A 80 -11.91 9.14 -13.77
C PRO A 80 -12.36 9.32 -15.22
N ARG A 81 -13.14 8.40 -15.74
CA ARG A 81 -13.68 8.47 -17.08
C ARG A 81 -14.94 7.64 -17.16
N ALA A 82 -15.72 7.86 -18.20
CA ALA A 82 -16.95 7.09 -18.41
C ALA A 82 -16.64 5.60 -18.51
N ARG A 83 -17.48 4.81 -17.90
CA ARG A 83 -17.37 3.35 -17.92
C ARG A 83 -16.16 2.76 -17.23
N ALA A 84 -15.43 3.57 -16.51
CA ALA A 84 -14.35 3.02 -15.70
C ALA A 84 -14.94 2.17 -14.59
N ALA A 85 -14.31 1.05 -14.31
CA ALA A 85 -14.74 0.14 -13.25
C ALA A 85 -13.66 0.06 -12.20
N TRP A 86 -14.08 -0.01 -10.94
CA TRP A 86 -13.13 -0.13 -9.84
C TRP A 86 -12.76 -1.59 -9.61
N VAL A 87 -11.46 -1.86 -9.59
CA VAL A 87 -10.94 -3.16 -9.23
C VAL A 87 -10.43 -3.03 -7.80
N PRO A 88 -11.06 -3.70 -6.83
CA PRO A 88 -10.65 -3.57 -5.44
C PRO A 88 -9.25 -4.08 -5.20
N GLY A 89 -8.57 -3.49 -4.26
CA GLY A 89 -7.29 -4.01 -3.82
C GLY A 89 -7.49 -5.34 -3.11
N ARG A 90 -6.43 -6.10 -3.02
CA ARG A 90 -6.52 -7.40 -2.37
C ARG A 90 -5.18 -7.83 -1.80
N TRP A 91 -5.24 -8.67 -0.80
CA TRP A 91 -4.07 -9.31 -0.23
C TRP A 91 -3.80 -10.60 -0.97
N VAL A 92 -2.54 -10.84 -1.27
CA VAL A 92 -2.12 -12.05 -1.99
C VAL A 92 -1.11 -12.78 -1.13
N ARG A 93 -1.30 -14.08 -0.98
CA ARG A 93 -0.36 -14.91 -0.25
C ARG A 93 0.71 -15.42 -1.18
N GLU A 94 1.95 -15.35 -0.69
CA GLU A 94 3.09 -15.80 -1.44
C GLU A 94 4.09 -16.45 -0.50
N ARG A 95 5.15 -16.98 -1.05
CA ARG A 95 6.16 -17.67 -0.26
C ARG A 95 6.74 -16.83 0.87
N HIS A 96 6.92 -15.55 0.63
CA HIS A 96 7.50 -14.65 1.62
C HIS A 96 6.48 -14.06 2.58
N GLY A 97 5.22 -14.36 2.40
CA GLY A 97 4.17 -13.81 3.23
C GLY A 97 3.07 -13.20 2.38
N TRP A 98 2.35 -12.26 2.95
CA TRP A 98 1.25 -11.61 2.28
C TRP A 98 1.66 -10.24 1.80
N TYR A 99 1.22 -9.86 0.62
CA TYR A 99 1.42 -8.51 0.13
C TYR A 99 0.13 -7.97 -0.46
N PHE A 100 0.00 -6.65 -0.47
CA PHE A 100 -1.21 -6.01 -0.93
C PHE A 100 -1.06 -5.52 -2.36
N VAL A 101 -2.09 -5.77 -3.16
CA VAL A 101 -2.18 -5.25 -4.52
C VAL A 101 -3.20 -4.12 -4.48
N ASP A 102 -2.76 -2.92 -4.81
CA ASP A 102 -3.61 -1.75 -4.73
C ASP A 102 -4.81 -1.83 -5.67
N GLY A 103 -5.93 -1.32 -5.24
CA GLY A 103 -7.07 -1.16 -6.10
C GLY A 103 -6.80 -0.11 -7.18
N HIS A 104 -7.51 -0.22 -8.26
CA HIS A 104 -7.33 0.71 -9.37
C HIS A 104 -8.55 0.76 -10.26
N TRP A 105 -8.61 1.79 -11.08
CA TRP A 105 -9.65 1.90 -12.10
C TRP A 105 -9.18 1.25 -13.39
N ARG A 106 -10.07 0.56 -14.04
CA ARG A 106 -9.78 0.00 -15.36
C ARG A 106 -10.85 0.41 -16.38
#